data_b4aca663bfb0c725dbc33be25f37e057
#
_entry.id   b4aca663bfb0c725dbc33be25f37e057
#
_cell.length_a   1.000
_cell.length_b   1.000
_cell.length_c   1.000
_cell.angle_alpha   90.00
_cell.angle_beta   90.00
_cell.angle_gamma   90.00
#
_symmetry.space_group_name_H-M   'P 1'
#
loop_
_entity.id
_entity.type
_entity.pdbx_description
1 polymer ?
#
loop_
_entity_poly.entity_id
_entity_poly.type
_entity_poly.pdbx_seq_one_letter_code
_entity_poly.pdbx_strand_id
1 'polypeptide(L)'
;MPNELTSFWRNDEYTQGLFYDLLARAEQDAYDDDFLMQLAAYREAGGDAAHADIFAAQYLLANGDAENAVTCGERAFRMRPAEPAVWSVLSRSYHAAGRYADALIMQGYALNFFHVPITLDLPASVLTQETLDRLSIAAGKANYAPYALSRMRYSAENGLHAESAIFFEEFLPVSPHISPAYYVGAYVEQGLSNDKRWLMNAIRTAPGLAKNVGGDFTFDIMRGTRAPKAAAITVASGTEAIVPIIGTTEGQSITAQTETIDDTAWLNPAAVNFFRLSENTRFTSDSDFIIGTPIRVGHSPTRRKLVLNILVDALPWHVVRTSFAEHMPHTARFFSHGTIFDQHYSVHEYTYLSLPTIETGMYMQHTGISNEWTAAELPADYITLSERLRAQGYTTTYLMNGGDGIYNGITRGYDRLVITPYQDFAHDAADRVIRFLEGMPDVDNVLSLHLMDIHPWSNAQFQVPGTVQMKLPLAKRLAGPEEKVASPYLKPSALNQAAFWHCVHNVDRALSTLFSYLEEHYTPEDYLVNLYSDHGVPIFSPKHYIVDEQMTHTAWMMRGAGVPEGITADEMTSTVDIYPTL
;
A
#
# COMPACT_ATOMS: atom_id res chain seq x y z
N MET A 1 20.39 18.52 -28.32
CA MET A 1 19.86 17.25 -27.80
C MET A 1 18.85 16.78 -28.83
N PRO A 2 18.82 15.52 -29.24
CA PRO A 2 17.68 15.02 -30.00
C PRO A 2 16.44 15.24 -29.12
N ASN A 3 15.43 15.77 -29.72
CA ASN A 3 14.23 16.17 -29.01
C ASN A 3 13.51 14.89 -28.56
N GLU A 4 13.59 14.49 -27.27
CA GLU A 4 12.93 13.30 -26.73
C GLU A 4 11.42 13.32 -26.96
N LEU A 5 10.85 14.52 -27.14
CA LEU A 5 9.47 14.73 -27.55
C LEU A 5 9.16 14.17 -28.95
N THR A 6 10.14 14.08 -29.86
CA THR A 6 9.89 13.52 -31.20
C THR A 6 9.58 12.01 -31.19
N SER A 7 10.03 11.27 -30.20
CA SER A 7 9.66 9.86 -30.04
C SER A 7 8.21 9.71 -29.55
N PHE A 8 7.76 10.62 -28.70
CA PHE A 8 6.39 10.68 -28.21
C PHE A 8 5.38 10.92 -29.35
N TRP A 9 5.74 11.80 -30.32
CA TRP A 9 4.93 12.12 -31.50
C TRP A 9 5.16 11.15 -32.68
N ARG A 10 5.83 10.02 -32.45
CA ARG A 10 6.21 9.07 -33.51
C ARG A 10 7.00 9.70 -34.67
N ASN A 11 7.74 10.78 -34.39
CA ASN A 11 8.43 11.59 -35.39
C ASN A 11 7.53 12.19 -36.49
N ASP A 12 6.25 12.35 -36.20
CA ASP A 12 5.28 12.91 -37.13
C ASP A 12 5.15 14.43 -36.90
N GLU A 13 5.88 15.19 -37.71
CA GLU A 13 5.91 16.66 -37.67
C GLU A 13 4.53 17.27 -37.94
N TYR A 14 3.69 16.62 -38.71
CA TYR A 14 2.35 17.13 -39.03
C TYR A 14 1.42 17.06 -37.81
N THR A 15 1.33 15.91 -37.16
CA THR A 15 0.55 15.75 -35.94
C THR A 15 1.06 16.64 -34.81
N GLN A 16 2.38 16.80 -34.70
CA GLN A 16 3.00 17.71 -33.75
C GLN A 16 2.61 19.17 -34.02
N GLY A 17 2.62 19.59 -35.30
CA GLY A 17 2.19 20.92 -35.70
C GLY A 17 0.73 21.19 -35.30
N LEU A 18 -0.18 20.28 -35.60
CA LEU A 18 -1.60 20.37 -35.23
C LEU A 18 -1.79 20.51 -33.70
N PHE A 19 -1.01 19.76 -32.92
CA PHE A 19 -1.05 19.86 -31.46
C PHE A 19 -0.66 21.27 -30.96
N TYR A 20 0.46 21.81 -31.44
CA TYR A 20 0.91 23.13 -31.02
C TYR A 20 0.00 24.26 -31.51
N ASP A 21 -0.59 24.11 -32.68
CA ASP A 21 -1.60 25.05 -33.18
C ASP A 21 -2.85 25.06 -32.29
N LEU A 22 -3.34 23.88 -31.91
CA LEU A 22 -4.46 23.73 -30.96
C LEU A 22 -4.11 24.32 -29.59
N LEU A 23 -2.89 24.04 -29.09
CA LEU A 23 -2.42 24.57 -27.81
C LEU A 23 -2.36 26.10 -27.83
N ALA A 24 -1.78 26.68 -28.87
CA ALA A 24 -1.69 28.15 -29.02
C ALA A 24 -3.07 28.82 -29.11
N ARG A 25 -4.04 28.18 -29.78
CA ARG A 25 -5.43 28.67 -29.84
C ARG A 25 -6.13 28.54 -28.48
N ALA A 26 -5.91 27.45 -27.79
CA ALA A 26 -6.46 27.24 -26.44
C ALA A 26 -5.92 28.27 -25.42
N GLU A 27 -4.62 28.63 -25.52
CA GLU A 27 -3.99 29.67 -24.70
C GLU A 27 -4.59 31.09 -24.97
N GLN A 28 -5.18 31.27 -26.17
CA GLN A 28 -5.84 32.54 -26.57
C GLN A 28 -7.37 32.49 -26.37
N ASP A 29 -7.91 31.42 -25.76
CA ASP A 29 -9.35 31.15 -25.64
C ASP A 29 -10.09 31.18 -27.00
N ALA A 30 -9.39 30.86 -28.09
CA ALA A 30 -9.93 30.89 -29.46
C ALA A 30 -10.63 29.57 -29.82
N TYR A 31 -11.77 29.32 -29.20
CA TYR A 31 -12.58 28.10 -29.37
C TYR A 31 -13.70 28.32 -30.41
N ASP A 32 -13.32 28.44 -31.66
CA ASP A 32 -14.18 28.65 -32.81
C ASP A 32 -14.28 27.41 -33.75
N ASP A 33 -14.89 27.57 -34.93
CA ASP A 33 -15.04 26.50 -35.91
C ASP A 33 -13.68 26.01 -36.45
N ASP A 34 -12.68 26.91 -36.58
CA ASP A 34 -11.33 26.56 -37.01
C ASP A 34 -10.63 25.67 -35.96
N PHE A 35 -10.83 25.95 -34.65
CA PHE A 35 -10.35 25.07 -33.59
C PHE A 35 -10.92 23.67 -33.73
N LEU A 36 -12.24 23.56 -33.99
CA LEU A 36 -12.90 22.28 -34.14
C LEU A 36 -12.40 21.51 -35.39
N MET A 37 -12.16 22.21 -36.49
CA MET A 37 -11.58 21.60 -37.70
C MET A 37 -10.17 21.07 -37.44
N GLN A 38 -9.31 21.84 -36.75
CA GLN A 38 -7.96 21.40 -36.40
C GLN A 38 -7.98 20.22 -35.41
N LEU A 39 -8.91 20.21 -34.47
CA LEU A 39 -9.10 19.08 -33.55
C LEU A 39 -9.52 17.81 -34.31
N ALA A 40 -10.40 17.93 -35.29
CA ALA A 40 -10.77 16.80 -36.15
C ALA A 40 -9.54 16.30 -36.95
N ALA A 41 -8.79 17.21 -37.55
CA ALA A 41 -7.55 16.86 -38.28
C ALA A 41 -6.52 16.18 -37.37
N TYR A 42 -6.37 16.66 -36.12
CA TYR A 42 -5.47 16.06 -35.13
C TYR A 42 -5.87 14.61 -34.80
N ARG A 43 -7.17 14.35 -34.64
CA ARG A 43 -7.69 12.98 -34.44
C ARG A 43 -7.47 12.08 -35.64
N GLU A 44 -7.75 12.59 -36.85
CA GLU A 44 -7.57 11.84 -38.12
C GLU A 44 -6.09 11.52 -38.39
N ALA A 45 -5.19 12.41 -38.00
CA ALA A 45 -3.75 12.19 -38.08
C ALA A 45 -3.23 11.19 -37.06
N GLY A 46 -4.07 10.64 -36.19
CA GLY A 46 -3.68 9.68 -35.17
C GLY A 46 -3.02 10.34 -33.95
N GLY A 47 -3.37 11.58 -33.67
CA GLY A 47 -2.94 12.31 -32.48
C GLY A 47 -3.35 11.60 -31.18
N ASP A 48 -2.68 11.96 -30.09
CA ASP A 48 -2.93 11.36 -28.78
C ASP A 48 -4.39 11.54 -28.34
N ALA A 49 -5.05 10.44 -28.01
CA ALA A 49 -6.48 10.43 -27.70
C ALA A 49 -6.81 11.22 -26.42
N ALA A 50 -5.91 11.21 -25.42
CA ALA A 50 -6.13 11.98 -24.19
C ALA A 50 -6.02 13.49 -24.45
N HIS A 51 -5.01 13.93 -25.22
CA HIS A 51 -4.90 15.33 -25.63
C HIS A 51 -6.09 15.78 -26.48
N ALA A 52 -6.55 14.94 -27.41
CA ALA A 52 -7.73 15.23 -28.22
C ALA A 52 -8.99 15.41 -27.35
N ASP A 53 -9.14 14.62 -26.29
CA ASP A 53 -10.25 14.74 -25.35
C ASP A 53 -10.10 15.97 -24.42
N ILE A 54 -8.85 16.35 -24.04
CA ILE A 54 -8.60 17.59 -23.31
C ILE A 54 -9.03 18.81 -24.15
N PHE A 55 -8.59 18.90 -25.41
CA PHE A 55 -8.98 19.98 -26.32
C PHE A 55 -10.48 19.98 -26.59
N ALA A 56 -11.10 18.81 -26.75
CA ALA A 56 -12.55 18.71 -26.90
C ALA A 56 -13.28 19.24 -25.64
N ALA A 57 -12.81 18.86 -24.45
CA ALA A 57 -13.41 19.35 -23.20
C ALA A 57 -13.27 20.86 -23.05
N GLN A 58 -12.14 21.45 -23.41
CA GLN A 58 -11.92 22.90 -23.40
C GLN A 58 -12.88 23.62 -24.36
N TYR A 59 -13.00 23.10 -25.60
CA TYR A 59 -13.93 23.65 -26.59
C TYR A 59 -15.38 23.58 -26.11
N LEU A 60 -15.82 22.44 -25.61
CA LEU A 60 -17.20 22.23 -25.12
C LEU A 60 -17.50 23.13 -23.93
N LEU A 61 -16.56 23.25 -23.00
CA LEU A 61 -16.69 24.12 -21.83
C LEU A 61 -16.82 25.59 -22.23
N ALA A 62 -16.00 26.06 -23.17
CA ALA A 62 -16.07 27.44 -23.70
C ALA A 62 -17.39 27.74 -24.39
N ASN A 63 -18.02 26.74 -25.01
CA ASN A 63 -19.31 26.84 -25.67
C ASN A 63 -20.51 26.51 -24.75
N GLY A 64 -20.27 26.36 -23.43
CA GLY A 64 -21.33 26.19 -22.42
C GLY A 64 -21.85 24.76 -22.26
N ASP A 65 -21.25 23.78 -22.92
CA ASP A 65 -21.63 22.36 -22.82
C ASP A 65 -20.79 21.65 -21.74
N ALA A 66 -21.10 21.93 -20.48
CA ALA A 66 -20.37 21.42 -19.34
C ALA A 66 -20.44 19.90 -19.19
N GLU A 67 -21.59 19.26 -19.48
CA GLU A 67 -21.78 17.83 -19.32
C GLU A 67 -20.93 17.01 -20.30
N ASN A 68 -20.90 17.41 -21.57
CA ASN A 68 -20.05 16.77 -22.56
C ASN A 68 -18.58 17.08 -22.33
N ALA A 69 -18.24 18.28 -21.80
CA ALA A 69 -16.88 18.59 -21.37
C ALA A 69 -16.41 17.68 -20.24
N VAL A 70 -17.25 17.39 -19.24
CA VAL A 70 -16.99 16.39 -18.19
C VAL A 70 -16.73 15.01 -18.82
N THR A 71 -17.59 14.59 -19.73
CA THR A 71 -17.45 13.26 -20.39
C THR A 71 -16.11 13.12 -21.11
N CYS A 72 -15.69 14.14 -21.86
CA CYS A 72 -14.38 14.16 -22.53
C CYS A 72 -13.24 14.18 -21.51
N GLY A 73 -13.30 15.03 -20.50
CA GLY A 73 -12.29 15.12 -19.45
C GLY A 73 -12.15 13.82 -18.66
N GLU A 74 -13.25 13.14 -18.33
CA GLU A 74 -13.21 11.84 -17.64
C GLU A 74 -12.59 10.73 -18.51
N ARG A 75 -12.77 10.77 -19.84
CA ARG A 75 -12.06 9.85 -20.74
C ARG A 75 -10.57 10.14 -20.75
N ALA A 76 -10.19 11.42 -20.83
CA ALA A 76 -8.79 11.84 -20.75
C ALA A 76 -8.17 11.43 -19.40
N PHE A 77 -8.89 11.59 -18.29
CA PHE A 77 -8.45 11.18 -16.96
C PHE A 77 -8.21 9.67 -16.85
N ARG A 78 -9.07 8.83 -17.44
CA ARG A 78 -8.84 7.38 -17.47
C ARG A 78 -7.58 6.99 -18.26
N MET A 79 -7.23 7.75 -19.27
CA MET A 79 -6.02 7.51 -20.08
C MET A 79 -4.76 8.10 -19.43
N ARG A 80 -4.88 9.27 -18.79
CA ARG A 80 -3.78 10.02 -18.21
C ARG A 80 -4.16 10.66 -16.87
N PRO A 81 -4.28 9.87 -15.79
CA PRO A 81 -4.74 10.37 -14.49
C PRO A 81 -3.78 11.37 -13.82
N ALA A 82 -2.50 11.37 -14.22
CA ALA A 82 -1.46 12.26 -13.69
C ALA A 82 -1.19 13.49 -14.58
N GLU A 83 -2.03 13.77 -15.58
CA GLU A 83 -1.84 14.89 -16.50
C GLU A 83 -2.44 16.19 -15.94
N PRO A 84 -1.64 17.25 -15.69
CA PRO A 84 -2.14 18.50 -15.12
C PRO A 84 -3.22 19.18 -15.95
N ALA A 85 -3.13 19.09 -17.28
CA ALA A 85 -4.14 19.65 -18.17
C ALA A 85 -5.49 18.97 -18.00
N VAL A 86 -5.50 17.67 -17.70
CA VAL A 86 -6.72 16.91 -17.39
C VAL A 86 -7.35 17.42 -16.09
N TRP A 87 -6.56 17.61 -15.04
CA TRP A 87 -7.08 18.12 -13.75
C TRP A 87 -7.67 19.52 -13.91
N SER A 88 -6.97 20.37 -14.66
CA SER A 88 -7.41 21.74 -14.91
C SER A 88 -8.74 21.78 -15.66
N VAL A 89 -8.86 21.03 -16.78
CA VAL A 89 -10.10 21.03 -17.56
C VAL A 89 -11.23 20.37 -16.81
N LEU A 90 -10.99 19.26 -16.10
CA LEU A 90 -12.01 18.59 -15.28
C LEU A 90 -12.48 19.45 -14.11
N SER A 91 -11.58 20.14 -13.40
CA SER A 91 -11.98 21.04 -12.32
C SER A 91 -12.95 22.09 -12.81
N ARG A 92 -12.65 22.71 -13.95
CA ARG A 92 -13.52 23.72 -14.57
C ARG A 92 -14.84 23.13 -15.08
N SER A 93 -14.80 21.96 -15.73
CA SER A 93 -15.98 21.27 -16.27
C SER A 93 -16.93 20.82 -15.15
N TYR A 94 -16.39 20.19 -14.10
CA TYR A 94 -17.16 19.79 -12.92
C TYR A 94 -17.80 20.99 -12.22
N HIS A 95 -17.04 22.07 -12.07
CA HIS A 95 -17.58 23.31 -11.47
C HIS A 95 -18.75 23.85 -12.31
N ALA A 96 -18.59 23.94 -13.63
CA ALA A 96 -19.63 24.42 -14.53
C ALA A 96 -20.87 23.50 -14.55
N ALA A 97 -20.68 22.18 -14.35
CA ALA A 97 -21.75 21.20 -14.23
C ALA A 97 -22.36 21.11 -12.80
N GLY A 98 -21.91 21.94 -11.85
CA GLY A 98 -22.38 21.93 -10.47
C GLY A 98 -21.85 20.76 -9.62
N ARG A 99 -20.91 19.96 -10.14
CA ARG A 99 -20.24 18.84 -9.45
C ARG A 99 -19.07 19.37 -8.62
N TYR A 100 -19.35 20.24 -7.65
CA TYR A 100 -18.34 20.99 -6.90
C TYR A 100 -17.37 20.12 -6.09
N ALA A 101 -17.86 18.99 -5.53
CA ALA A 101 -16.99 18.06 -4.81
C ALA A 101 -15.90 17.49 -5.74
N ASP A 102 -16.28 17.05 -6.94
CA ASP A 102 -15.34 16.49 -7.91
C ASP A 102 -14.37 17.56 -8.44
N ALA A 103 -14.85 18.79 -8.65
CA ALA A 103 -14.00 19.94 -9.00
C ALA A 103 -12.91 20.19 -7.94
N LEU A 104 -13.29 20.11 -6.66
CA LEU A 104 -12.38 20.30 -5.53
C LEU A 104 -11.31 19.18 -5.48
N ILE A 105 -11.68 17.96 -5.79
CA ILE A 105 -10.72 16.84 -5.84
C ILE A 105 -9.66 17.06 -6.93
N MET A 106 -10.04 17.55 -8.10
CA MET A 106 -9.07 17.91 -9.15
C MET A 106 -8.11 19.01 -8.71
N GLN A 107 -8.58 20.00 -7.95
CA GLN A 107 -7.70 21.01 -7.34
C GLN A 107 -6.77 20.38 -6.28
N GLY A 108 -7.23 19.38 -5.56
CA GLY A 108 -6.40 18.60 -4.62
C GLY A 108 -5.17 18.01 -5.29
N TYR A 109 -5.32 17.41 -6.47
CA TYR A 109 -4.16 16.91 -7.23
C TYR A 109 -3.20 18.05 -7.60
N ALA A 110 -3.70 19.18 -8.08
CA ALA A 110 -2.86 20.33 -8.42
C ALA A 110 -2.12 20.91 -7.19
N LEU A 111 -2.76 20.91 -6.02
CA LEU A 111 -2.12 21.29 -4.76
C LEU A 111 -0.99 20.32 -4.41
N ASN A 112 -1.22 19.04 -4.55
CA ASN A 112 -0.25 17.99 -4.19
C ASN A 112 1.02 18.09 -5.04
N PHE A 113 0.88 18.19 -6.35
CA PHE A 113 2.00 18.11 -7.28
C PHE A 113 2.69 19.44 -7.54
N PHE A 114 1.92 20.52 -7.60
CA PHE A 114 2.42 21.83 -8.06
C PHE A 114 2.25 22.92 -7.01
N HIS A 115 1.77 22.58 -5.83
CA HIS A 115 1.49 23.52 -4.73
C HIS A 115 0.52 24.65 -5.14
N VAL A 116 -0.36 24.39 -6.11
CA VAL A 116 -1.38 25.35 -6.52
C VAL A 116 -2.44 25.44 -5.43
N PRO A 117 -2.67 26.63 -4.86
CA PRO A 117 -3.68 26.79 -3.81
C PRO A 117 -5.08 26.43 -4.30
N ILE A 118 -5.86 25.79 -3.43
CA ILE A 118 -7.27 25.50 -3.70
C ILE A 118 -8.07 26.79 -3.60
N THR A 119 -8.91 27.04 -4.60
CA THR A 119 -9.86 28.15 -4.61
C THR A 119 -11.22 27.65 -4.10
N LEU A 120 -11.72 28.23 -3.00
CA LEU A 120 -13.02 27.88 -2.43
C LEU A 120 -14.15 28.71 -3.08
N ASP A 121 -14.33 28.57 -4.39
CA ASP A 121 -15.50 29.12 -5.10
C ASP A 121 -16.57 28.03 -5.22
N LEU A 122 -17.10 27.61 -4.06
CA LEU A 122 -18.07 26.54 -3.96
C LEU A 122 -18.95 26.70 -2.70
N PRO A 123 -20.17 26.14 -2.71
CA PRO A 123 -21.04 26.16 -1.53
C PRO A 123 -20.42 25.43 -0.34
N ALA A 124 -20.50 26.01 0.85
CA ALA A 124 -19.97 25.38 2.08
C ALA A 124 -20.57 23.98 2.35
N SER A 125 -21.79 23.72 1.88
CA SER A 125 -22.46 22.42 1.98
C SER A 125 -21.73 21.27 1.24
N VAL A 126 -20.82 21.61 0.33
CA VAL A 126 -19.98 20.64 -0.39
C VAL A 126 -18.86 20.08 0.48
N LEU A 127 -18.42 20.83 1.51
CA LEU A 127 -17.33 20.45 2.40
C LEU A 127 -17.80 19.44 3.47
N THR A 128 -18.43 18.35 3.02
CA THR A 128 -18.81 17.22 3.86
C THR A 128 -17.58 16.43 4.30
N GLN A 129 -17.70 15.60 5.34
CA GLN A 129 -16.61 14.73 5.77
C GLN A 129 -16.11 13.84 4.64
N GLU A 130 -17.01 13.26 3.84
CA GLU A 130 -16.67 12.45 2.68
C GLU A 130 -15.83 13.23 1.65
N THR A 131 -16.26 14.45 1.33
CA THR A 131 -15.50 15.31 0.40
C THR A 131 -14.12 15.67 0.94
N LEU A 132 -14.02 15.97 2.24
CA LEU A 132 -12.75 16.29 2.90
C LEU A 132 -11.82 15.07 2.97
N ASP A 133 -12.34 13.87 3.16
CA ASP A 133 -11.55 12.64 3.14
C ASP A 133 -11.01 12.36 1.73
N ARG A 134 -11.83 12.46 0.69
CA ARG A 134 -11.41 12.37 -0.72
C ARG A 134 -10.35 13.44 -1.06
N LEU A 135 -10.58 14.67 -0.60
CA LEU A 135 -9.63 15.77 -0.79
C LEU A 135 -8.31 15.51 -0.07
N SER A 136 -8.35 14.93 1.12
CA SER A 136 -7.14 14.59 1.88
C SER A 136 -6.23 13.65 1.08
N ILE A 137 -6.82 12.67 0.43
CA ILE A 137 -6.12 11.75 -0.46
C ILE A 137 -5.54 12.50 -1.67
N ALA A 138 -6.37 13.22 -2.41
CA ALA A 138 -5.97 13.93 -3.61
C ALA A 138 -4.86 14.98 -3.35
N ALA A 139 -4.95 15.67 -2.22
CA ALA A 139 -3.97 16.68 -1.81
C ALA A 139 -2.68 16.09 -1.20
N GLY A 140 -2.52 14.76 -1.16
CA GLY A 140 -1.38 14.12 -0.52
C GLY A 140 -1.27 14.42 0.98
N LYS A 141 -2.42 14.70 1.62
CA LYS A 141 -2.51 15.04 3.05
C LYS A 141 -3.13 13.92 3.87
N ALA A 142 -3.58 12.85 3.23
CA ALA A 142 -3.89 11.58 3.89
C ALA A 142 -2.59 10.81 4.13
N ASN A 143 -1.67 11.41 4.85
CA ASN A 143 -0.37 10.82 5.10
C ASN A 143 -0.45 9.97 6.35
N TYR A 144 -0.10 8.71 6.21
CA TYR A 144 -0.02 7.78 7.31
C TYR A 144 1.35 7.90 7.97
N ALA A 145 1.38 8.56 9.11
CA ALA A 145 2.52 8.47 10.02
C ALA A 145 2.19 7.44 11.11
N PRO A 146 3.18 6.76 11.70
CA PRO A 146 2.95 5.70 12.68
C PRO A 146 2.11 6.08 13.91
N TYR A 147 1.68 7.32 14.04
CA TYR A 147 0.93 7.84 15.19
C TYR A 147 -0.10 8.92 14.83
N ALA A 148 -0.15 9.38 13.59
CA ALA A 148 -1.08 10.44 13.19
C ALA A 148 -1.50 10.32 11.72
N LEU A 149 -2.73 10.64 11.43
CA LEU A 149 -3.25 10.88 10.09
C LEU A 149 -3.27 12.38 9.83
N SER A 150 -2.69 12.79 8.72
CA SER A 150 -2.93 14.12 8.20
C SER A 150 -4.19 14.10 7.34
N ARG A 151 -5.10 15.03 7.61
CA ARG A 151 -6.36 15.19 6.87
C ARG A 151 -6.59 16.64 6.50
N MET A 152 -7.30 16.84 5.40
CA MET A 152 -7.90 18.14 5.12
C MET A 152 -9.12 18.33 6.03
N ARG A 153 -9.18 19.50 6.66
CA ARG A 153 -10.29 19.96 7.48
C ARG A 153 -10.76 21.31 7.01
N TYR A 154 -11.98 21.64 7.33
CA TYR A 154 -12.53 22.97 7.11
C TYR A 154 -13.14 23.50 8.40
N SER A 155 -12.79 24.73 8.75
CA SER A 155 -13.44 25.49 9.80
C SER A 155 -13.70 26.90 9.34
N ALA A 156 -14.70 27.58 9.92
CA ALA A 156 -14.98 28.96 9.57
C ALA A 156 -13.83 29.92 9.95
N GLU A 157 -13.02 29.54 10.94
CA GLU A 157 -11.90 30.34 11.43
C GLU A 157 -10.64 30.17 10.56
N ASN A 158 -10.30 28.92 10.21
CA ASN A 158 -9.04 28.58 9.54
C ASN A 158 -9.21 28.26 8.05
N GLY A 159 -10.44 28.28 7.54
CA GLY A 159 -10.73 27.84 6.17
C GLY A 159 -10.36 26.37 5.96
N LEU A 160 -9.95 26.04 4.74
CA LEU A 160 -9.46 24.70 4.38
C LEU A 160 -8.00 24.57 4.77
N HIS A 161 -7.67 23.63 5.61
CA HIS A 161 -6.31 23.41 6.13
C HIS A 161 -6.03 21.92 6.33
N ALA A 162 -4.75 21.56 6.35
CA ALA A 162 -4.32 20.22 6.70
C ALA A 162 -4.13 20.14 8.22
N GLU A 163 -4.77 19.17 8.85
CA GLU A 163 -4.64 18.87 10.27
C GLU A 163 -4.11 17.45 10.44
N SER A 164 -3.20 17.27 11.41
CA SER A 164 -2.75 15.94 11.83
C SER A 164 -3.53 15.52 13.07
N ALA A 165 -4.29 14.44 12.95
CA ALA A 165 -5.02 13.85 14.06
C ALA A 165 -4.34 12.56 14.52
N ILE A 166 -4.29 12.34 15.83
CA ILE A 166 -3.82 11.09 16.42
C ILE A 166 -4.97 10.10 16.43
N PHE A 167 -4.68 8.88 16.00
CA PHE A 167 -5.69 7.84 15.93
C PHE A 167 -5.82 7.06 17.21
N PHE A 168 -7.01 7.08 17.71
CA PHE A 168 -7.51 6.08 18.65
C PHE A 168 -8.96 5.84 18.36
N GLU A 169 -9.52 5.34 17.42
CA GLU A 169 -10.97 5.11 17.24
C GLU A 169 -11.52 5.68 15.93
N GLU A 170 -10.67 6.21 15.07
CA GLU A 170 -11.19 6.77 13.85
C GLU A 170 -11.28 5.74 12.73
N PHE A 171 -12.32 5.91 11.94
CA PHE A 171 -12.45 5.26 10.66
C PHE A 171 -11.35 5.78 9.72
N LEU A 172 -10.56 4.90 9.14
CA LEU A 172 -9.62 5.31 8.09
C LEU A 172 -10.38 5.66 6.82
N PRO A 173 -9.99 6.75 6.12
CA PRO A 173 -10.51 7.06 4.80
C PRO A 173 -9.92 6.08 3.78
N VAL A 174 -10.17 4.79 3.96
CA VAL A 174 -9.89 3.77 2.97
C VAL A 174 -11.08 3.74 2.04
N SER A 175 -10.93 3.15 0.89
CA SER A 175 -11.94 3.05 -0.15
C SER A 175 -13.38 3.04 0.39
N PRO A 176 -14.30 3.88 -0.15
CA PRO A 176 -15.71 3.82 0.18
C PRO A 176 -16.35 2.46 -0.16
N HIS A 177 -15.65 1.62 -0.91
CA HIS A 177 -16.11 0.27 -1.28
C HIS A 177 -15.81 -0.79 -0.21
N ILE A 178 -15.03 -0.45 0.84
CA ILE A 178 -14.75 -1.39 1.93
C ILE A 178 -15.91 -1.43 2.93
N SER A 179 -16.52 -2.60 3.04
CA SER A 179 -17.56 -2.89 4.04
C SER A 179 -17.31 -4.29 4.64
N PRO A 180 -17.30 -4.47 5.96
CA PRO A 180 -17.30 -3.43 7.00
C PRO A 180 -16.06 -2.52 6.96
N ALA A 181 -16.17 -1.36 7.61
CA ALA A 181 -15.12 -0.36 7.68
C ALA A 181 -13.88 -0.82 8.47
N TYR A 182 -12.75 -0.15 8.27
CA TYR A 182 -11.57 -0.33 9.10
C TYR A 182 -11.58 0.63 10.30
N TYR A 183 -11.22 0.11 11.47
CA TYR A 183 -11.01 0.86 12.69
C TYR A 183 -9.60 0.66 13.22
N VAL A 184 -9.01 1.69 13.78
CA VAL A 184 -7.62 1.73 14.20
C VAL A 184 -7.49 1.58 15.71
N GLY A 185 -6.68 0.62 16.14
CA GLY A 185 -6.06 0.62 17.46
C GLY A 185 -4.57 0.88 17.33
N ALA A 186 -3.99 1.58 18.30
CA ALA A 186 -2.55 1.74 18.40
C ALA A 186 -2.05 1.09 19.68
N TYR A 187 -0.95 0.34 19.61
CA TYR A 187 -0.39 -0.31 20.78
C TYR A 187 1.14 -0.27 20.76
N VAL A 188 1.72 -0.42 21.93
CA VAL A 188 3.16 -0.59 22.12
C VAL A 188 3.45 -2.08 22.22
N GLU A 189 4.38 -2.59 21.43
CA GLU A 189 4.72 -3.99 21.44
C GLU A 189 5.27 -4.47 22.79
N GLN A 190 5.04 -5.74 23.10
CA GLN A 190 5.59 -6.37 24.30
C GLN A 190 7.12 -6.32 24.27
N GLY A 191 7.71 -6.06 25.46
CA GLY A 191 9.16 -5.95 25.61
C GLY A 191 9.68 -4.53 25.49
N LEU A 192 8.87 -3.57 25.09
CA LEU A 192 9.23 -2.16 25.14
C LEU A 192 9.06 -1.62 26.57
N SER A 193 9.92 -0.67 26.94
CA SER A 193 9.93 -0.13 28.30
C SER A 193 8.62 0.58 28.67
N ASN A 194 8.32 0.69 29.98
CA ASN A 194 7.18 1.46 30.47
C ASN A 194 7.20 2.93 30.03
N ASP A 195 8.34 3.44 29.66
CA ASP A 195 8.53 4.80 29.16
C ASP A 195 7.74 5.04 27.86
N LYS A 196 7.55 4.01 27.05
CA LYS A 196 6.76 4.12 25.81
C LYS A 196 5.25 4.22 26.08
N ARG A 197 4.73 3.64 27.16
CA ARG A 197 3.34 3.86 27.59
C ARG A 197 3.12 5.31 28.02
N TRP A 198 4.07 5.87 28.73
CA TRP A 198 4.05 7.28 29.10
C TRP A 198 4.05 8.16 27.84
N LEU A 199 4.90 7.82 26.86
CA LEU A 199 4.99 8.51 25.58
C LEU A 199 3.67 8.46 24.81
N MET A 200 2.97 7.31 24.76
CA MET A 200 1.64 7.17 24.19
C MET A 200 0.64 8.16 24.83
N ASN A 201 0.62 8.21 26.16
CA ASN A 201 -0.25 9.14 26.86
C ASN A 201 0.12 10.60 26.58
N ALA A 202 1.40 10.93 26.49
CA ALA A 202 1.84 12.26 26.15
C ALA A 202 1.45 12.67 24.74
N ILE A 203 1.50 11.74 23.77
CA ILE A 203 1.05 11.97 22.40
C ILE A 203 -0.47 12.23 22.35
N ARG A 204 -1.27 11.44 23.10
CA ARG A 204 -2.73 11.63 23.20
C ARG A 204 -3.12 13.00 23.76
N THR A 205 -2.37 13.50 24.75
CA THR A 205 -2.65 14.78 25.42
C THR A 205 -2.02 15.99 24.75
N ALA A 206 -1.02 15.79 23.91
CA ALA A 206 -0.28 16.87 23.24
C ALA A 206 0.05 16.49 21.77
N PRO A 207 -0.92 16.61 20.85
CA PRO A 207 -0.74 16.21 19.44
C PRO A 207 0.46 16.82 18.73
N GLY A 208 0.92 18.01 19.14
CA GLY A 208 2.12 18.66 18.60
C GLY A 208 3.43 17.89 18.87
N LEU A 209 3.47 17.06 19.91
CA LEU A 209 4.62 16.19 20.21
C LEU A 209 4.76 15.04 19.20
N ALA A 210 3.67 14.60 18.60
CA ALA A 210 3.66 13.50 17.65
C ALA A 210 4.60 13.72 16.45
N LYS A 211 4.80 14.96 16.03
CA LYS A 211 5.70 15.30 14.92
C LYS A 211 7.18 15.09 15.23
N ASN A 212 7.56 15.01 16.48
CA ASN A 212 8.94 14.98 16.95
C ASN A 212 9.33 13.65 17.60
N VAL A 213 8.38 12.72 17.69
CA VAL A 213 8.62 11.41 18.32
C VAL A 213 8.79 10.39 17.20
N GLY A 214 9.95 9.76 17.16
CA GLY A 214 10.23 8.66 16.23
C GLY A 214 9.23 7.52 16.43
N GLY A 215 8.74 6.96 15.32
CA GLY A 215 7.64 6.00 15.32
C GLY A 215 8.05 4.62 15.79
N ASP A 216 7.92 4.36 17.07
CA ASP A 216 8.04 3.02 17.66
C ASP A 216 6.66 2.38 17.94
N PHE A 217 5.61 2.87 17.31
CA PHE A 217 4.26 2.37 17.53
C PHE A 217 3.85 1.40 16.43
N THR A 218 3.16 0.34 16.84
CA THR A 218 2.48 -0.57 15.93
C THR A 218 0.99 -0.23 15.92
N PHE A 219 0.43 -0.12 14.72
CA PHE A 219 -1.01 0.06 14.55
C PHE A 219 -1.65 -1.27 14.18
N ASP A 220 -2.70 -1.61 14.90
CA ASP A 220 -3.53 -2.77 14.63
C ASP A 220 -4.87 -2.29 14.07
N ILE A 221 -5.04 -2.44 12.78
CA ILE A 221 -6.21 -1.95 12.05
C ILE A 221 -7.11 -3.15 11.76
N MET A 222 -8.32 -3.07 12.24
CA MET A 222 -9.27 -4.16 12.17
C MET A 222 -10.51 -3.76 11.37
N ARG A 223 -10.93 -4.65 10.51
CA ARG A 223 -12.25 -4.56 9.88
C ARG A 223 -13.33 -4.90 10.90
N GLY A 224 -14.31 -4.01 11.07
CA GLY A 224 -15.34 -4.22 12.08
C GLY A 224 -16.53 -3.29 11.92
N THR A 225 -17.42 -3.36 12.88
CA THR A 225 -18.60 -2.50 12.99
C THR A 225 -18.67 -1.89 14.39
N ARG A 226 -19.15 -0.66 14.48
CA ARG A 226 -19.41 -0.02 15.77
C ARG A 226 -20.68 -0.61 16.38
N ALA A 227 -20.57 -1.15 17.57
CA ALA A 227 -21.69 -1.66 18.36
C ALA A 227 -22.13 -0.59 19.38
N PRO A 228 -23.38 -0.11 19.35
CA PRO A 228 -23.89 0.85 20.31
C PRO A 228 -24.16 0.15 21.64
N LYS A 229 -23.13 0.05 22.49
CA LYS A 229 -23.12 -0.53 23.84
C LYS A 229 -23.48 -2.02 23.97
N ALA A 230 -23.92 -2.68 22.90
CA ALA A 230 -24.24 -4.10 22.93
C ALA A 230 -24.05 -4.76 21.57
N ALA A 231 -23.60 -6.01 21.58
CA ALA A 231 -23.55 -6.90 20.42
C ALA A 231 -23.84 -8.34 20.83
N ALA A 232 -24.43 -9.12 19.94
CA ALA A 232 -24.65 -10.54 20.15
C ALA A 232 -23.93 -11.35 19.06
N ILE A 233 -23.19 -12.36 19.49
CA ILE A 233 -22.48 -13.28 18.62
C ILE A 233 -23.12 -14.66 18.74
N THR A 234 -23.49 -15.21 17.60
CA THR A 234 -23.98 -16.60 17.52
C THR A 234 -22.83 -17.51 17.15
N VAL A 235 -22.61 -18.53 17.98
CA VAL A 235 -21.64 -19.59 17.75
C VAL A 235 -22.40 -20.88 17.49
N ALA A 236 -22.14 -21.55 16.37
CA ALA A 236 -22.82 -22.79 16.06
C ALA A 236 -22.45 -23.89 17.07
N SER A 237 -23.41 -24.73 17.44
CA SER A 237 -23.18 -25.80 18.42
C SER A 237 -22.00 -26.69 18.02
N GLY A 238 -21.10 -26.92 18.96
CA GLY A 238 -19.89 -27.72 18.74
C GLY A 238 -18.80 -27.05 17.92
N THR A 239 -18.91 -25.72 17.71
CA THR A 239 -17.85 -24.92 17.07
C THR A 239 -17.35 -23.84 18.02
N GLU A 240 -16.25 -23.19 17.65
CA GLU A 240 -15.72 -22.04 18.36
C GLU A 240 -15.50 -20.87 17.40
N ALA A 241 -15.47 -19.66 17.95
CA ALA A 241 -15.13 -18.45 17.23
C ALA A 241 -14.20 -17.56 18.04
N ILE A 242 -13.27 -16.85 17.40
CA ILE A 242 -12.48 -15.80 18.01
C ILE A 242 -13.08 -14.47 17.55
N VAL A 243 -13.45 -13.62 18.53
CA VAL A 243 -14.08 -12.32 18.26
C VAL A 243 -13.13 -11.21 18.66
N PRO A 244 -12.66 -10.39 17.69
CA PRO A 244 -11.87 -9.22 17.97
C PRO A 244 -12.76 -8.07 18.48
N ILE A 245 -12.35 -7.36 19.53
CA ILE A 245 -13.05 -6.20 20.07
C ILE A 245 -12.06 -5.07 20.37
N ILE A 246 -12.40 -3.84 20.00
CA ILE A 246 -11.65 -2.62 20.35
C ILE A 246 -12.55 -1.73 21.22
N GLY A 247 -12.03 -1.32 22.37
CA GLY A 247 -12.67 -0.30 23.19
C GLY A 247 -12.55 1.10 22.59
N THR A 248 -13.54 1.95 22.81
CA THR A 248 -13.57 3.33 22.32
C THR A 248 -13.26 4.36 23.38
N THR A 249 -13.14 3.96 24.64
CA THR A 249 -12.83 4.84 25.76
C THR A 249 -11.74 4.23 26.65
N GLU A 250 -10.98 5.09 27.31
CA GLU A 250 -9.99 4.66 28.29
C GLU A 250 -10.66 4.02 29.50
N GLY A 251 -10.09 2.90 29.98
CA GLY A 251 -10.65 2.18 31.13
C GLY A 251 -11.96 1.46 30.87
N GLN A 252 -12.31 1.24 29.60
CA GLN A 252 -13.54 0.56 29.22
C GLN A 252 -13.51 -0.91 29.62
N SER A 253 -14.63 -1.40 30.10
CA SER A 253 -14.88 -2.82 30.35
C SER A 253 -16.01 -3.34 29.45
N ILE A 254 -16.02 -4.64 29.25
CA ILE A 254 -17.06 -5.33 28.50
C ILE A 254 -17.57 -6.51 29.34
N THR A 255 -18.88 -6.59 29.50
CA THR A 255 -19.55 -7.72 30.16
C THR A 255 -19.93 -8.75 29.10
N ALA A 256 -19.48 -9.99 29.28
CA ALA A 256 -19.84 -11.13 28.44
C ALA A 256 -20.90 -11.99 29.16
N GLN A 257 -22.03 -12.19 28.49
CA GLN A 257 -23.14 -12.99 28.99
C GLN A 257 -23.36 -14.18 28.04
N THR A 258 -23.31 -15.38 28.61
CA THR A 258 -23.62 -16.65 27.96
C THR A 258 -24.63 -17.45 28.78
N GLU A 259 -24.88 -18.71 28.46
CA GLU A 259 -25.68 -19.61 29.33
C GLU A 259 -24.96 -19.92 30.64
N THR A 260 -23.62 -19.90 30.64
CA THR A 260 -22.78 -20.32 31.77
C THR A 260 -21.98 -19.21 32.43
N ILE A 261 -21.79 -18.06 31.74
CA ILE A 261 -20.95 -16.95 32.16
C ILE A 261 -21.76 -15.65 32.20
N ASP A 262 -21.60 -14.87 33.27
CA ASP A 262 -22.01 -13.46 33.36
C ASP A 262 -20.92 -12.73 34.13
N ASP A 263 -19.91 -12.24 33.39
CA ASP A 263 -18.73 -11.61 34.00
C ASP A 263 -18.14 -10.52 33.08
N THR A 264 -17.26 -9.72 33.65
CA THR A 264 -16.71 -8.52 33.03
C THR A 264 -15.21 -8.61 32.83
N ALA A 265 -14.77 -8.28 31.62
CA ALA A 265 -13.36 -8.18 31.25
C ALA A 265 -12.99 -6.72 30.94
N TRP A 266 -11.75 -6.34 31.26
CA TRP A 266 -11.18 -5.06 30.84
C TRP A 266 -10.70 -5.14 29.40
N LEU A 267 -10.99 -4.09 28.64
CA LEU A 267 -10.40 -3.90 27.32
C LEU A 267 -9.08 -3.14 27.46
N ASN A 268 -8.03 -3.69 26.84
CA ASN A 268 -6.80 -2.94 26.71
C ASN A 268 -7.07 -1.67 25.89
N PRO A 269 -6.69 -0.49 26.37
CA PRO A 269 -6.93 0.74 25.63
C PRO A 269 -6.16 0.75 24.33
N ALA A 270 -6.81 1.18 23.27
CA ALA A 270 -6.20 1.33 21.93
C ALA A 270 -5.52 0.05 21.39
N ALA A 271 -6.08 -1.13 21.71
CA ALA A 271 -5.58 -2.40 21.19
C ALA A 271 -6.77 -3.32 20.85
N VAL A 272 -6.56 -4.24 19.93
CA VAL A 272 -7.52 -5.30 19.64
C VAL A 272 -7.44 -6.33 20.75
N ASN A 273 -8.59 -6.64 21.35
CA ASN A 273 -8.75 -7.70 22.35
C ASN A 273 -9.46 -8.89 21.68
N PHE A 274 -8.97 -10.09 21.88
CA PHE A 274 -9.51 -11.30 21.26
C PHE A 274 -10.20 -12.16 22.29
N PHE A 275 -11.46 -12.52 22.01
CA PHE A 275 -12.27 -13.38 22.88
C PHE A 275 -12.58 -14.68 22.15
N ARG A 276 -12.18 -15.82 22.71
CA ARG A 276 -12.51 -17.15 22.15
C ARG A 276 -13.81 -17.62 22.78
N LEU A 277 -14.81 -17.89 21.94
CA LEU A 277 -16.17 -18.22 22.33
C LEU A 277 -16.51 -19.64 21.88
N SER A 278 -17.14 -20.42 22.78
CA SER A 278 -17.66 -21.77 22.50
C SER A 278 -19.21 -21.82 22.52
N GLU A 279 -19.85 -20.73 22.87
CA GLU A 279 -21.31 -20.61 22.97
C GLU A 279 -21.79 -19.21 22.59
N ASN A 280 -23.10 -19.06 22.35
CA ASN A 280 -23.69 -17.78 22.05
C ASN A 280 -23.38 -16.76 23.16
N THR A 281 -22.82 -15.63 22.78
CA THR A 281 -22.36 -14.62 23.72
C THR A 281 -22.97 -13.27 23.40
N ARG A 282 -23.49 -12.60 24.44
CA ARG A 282 -23.90 -11.21 24.38
C ARG A 282 -22.84 -10.36 25.08
N PHE A 283 -22.30 -9.40 24.36
CA PHE A 283 -21.42 -8.39 24.90
C PHE A 283 -22.16 -7.10 25.20
N THR A 284 -21.90 -6.51 26.37
CA THR A 284 -22.43 -5.19 26.76
C THR A 284 -21.34 -4.34 27.39
N SER A 285 -21.43 -3.02 27.22
CA SER A 285 -20.50 -2.05 27.81
C SER A 285 -21.21 -0.72 28.07
N ASP A 286 -20.66 0.11 28.94
CA ASP A 286 -21.17 1.46 29.19
C ASP A 286 -20.95 2.42 28.03
N SER A 287 -19.98 2.13 27.18
CA SER A 287 -19.63 2.90 25.96
C SER A 287 -19.76 2.04 24.73
N ASP A 288 -19.83 2.67 23.55
CA ASP A 288 -19.75 1.97 22.27
C ASP A 288 -18.41 1.22 22.18
N PHE A 289 -18.39 0.17 21.39
CA PHE A 289 -17.17 -0.57 21.08
C PHE A 289 -17.18 -1.04 19.63
N ILE A 290 -16.00 -1.36 19.11
CA ILE A 290 -15.86 -1.93 17.77
C ILE A 290 -15.80 -3.43 17.89
N ILE A 291 -16.59 -4.13 17.09
CA ILE A 291 -16.55 -5.58 16.98
C ILE A 291 -16.12 -6.01 15.60
N GLY A 292 -15.06 -6.81 15.53
CA GLY A 292 -14.55 -7.37 14.28
C GLY A 292 -15.36 -8.55 13.79
N THR A 293 -15.09 -8.96 12.56
CA THR A 293 -15.68 -10.19 12.00
C THR A 293 -15.26 -11.39 12.86
N PRO A 294 -16.20 -12.21 13.35
CA PRO A 294 -15.86 -13.42 14.08
C PRO A 294 -15.03 -14.38 13.24
N ILE A 295 -13.90 -14.81 13.78
CA ILE A 295 -12.98 -15.76 13.16
C ILE A 295 -13.43 -17.17 13.54
N ARG A 296 -13.82 -17.96 12.56
CA ARG A 296 -14.21 -19.34 12.82
C ARG A 296 -12.97 -20.19 13.16
N VAL A 297 -13.02 -20.89 14.29
CA VAL A 297 -12.02 -21.88 14.68
C VAL A 297 -12.34 -23.22 14.00
N GLY A 298 -11.33 -23.84 13.46
CA GLY A 298 -11.39 -25.12 12.76
C GLY A 298 -10.89 -25.06 11.32
N HIS A 299 -10.16 -26.08 10.92
CA HIS A 299 -9.64 -26.21 9.55
C HIS A 299 -10.71 -26.74 8.59
N SER A 300 -10.71 -26.21 7.39
CA SER A 300 -11.51 -26.75 6.28
C SER A 300 -10.73 -27.87 5.57
N PRO A 301 -11.37 -28.99 5.24
CA PRO A 301 -10.72 -30.06 4.48
C PRO A 301 -10.39 -29.66 3.02
N THR A 302 -10.90 -28.53 2.55
CA THR A 302 -10.72 -28.05 1.17
C THR A 302 -9.75 -26.87 1.07
N ARG A 303 -9.20 -26.40 2.19
CA ARG A 303 -8.25 -25.30 2.23
C ARG A 303 -6.93 -25.74 2.85
N ARG A 304 -5.85 -25.07 2.47
CA ARG A 304 -4.58 -25.14 3.21
C ARG A 304 -4.77 -24.43 4.56
N LYS A 305 -4.06 -24.87 5.58
CA LYS A 305 -4.10 -24.20 6.90
C LYS A 305 -3.44 -22.83 6.85
N LEU A 306 -2.44 -22.67 5.98
CA LEU A 306 -1.67 -21.44 5.84
C LEU A 306 -1.34 -21.12 4.38
N VAL A 307 -1.64 -19.91 3.96
CA VAL A 307 -1.05 -19.26 2.79
C VAL A 307 -0.19 -18.11 3.31
N LEU A 308 1.11 -18.18 3.08
CA LEU A 308 2.07 -17.19 3.56
C LEU A 308 2.74 -16.50 2.37
N ASN A 309 2.42 -15.23 2.17
CA ASN A 309 3.03 -14.37 1.18
C ASN A 309 4.15 -13.55 1.84
N ILE A 310 5.37 -13.69 1.38
CA ILE A 310 6.54 -12.98 1.90
C ILE A 310 7.06 -12.05 0.81
N LEU A 311 6.79 -10.76 0.94
CA LEU A 311 7.40 -9.73 0.14
C LEU A 311 8.74 -9.35 0.76
N VAL A 312 9.83 -9.63 0.06
CA VAL A 312 11.17 -9.12 0.39
C VAL A 312 11.44 -7.94 -0.52
N ASP A 313 11.17 -6.74 -0.01
CA ASP A 313 11.27 -5.49 -0.76
C ASP A 313 12.68 -5.26 -1.30
N ALA A 314 12.74 -4.86 -2.56
CA ALA A 314 13.98 -4.52 -3.27
C ALA A 314 15.02 -5.65 -3.38
N LEU A 315 14.63 -6.94 -3.37
CA LEU A 315 15.56 -8.05 -3.55
C LEU A 315 15.92 -8.27 -5.02
N PRO A 316 17.09 -7.84 -5.49
CA PRO A 316 17.50 -7.95 -6.89
C PRO A 316 17.99 -9.37 -7.20
N TRP A 317 17.14 -10.21 -7.75
CA TRP A 317 17.49 -11.59 -8.10
C TRP A 317 18.67 -11.64 -9.07
N HIS A 318 18.77 -10.69 -9.99
CA HIS A 318 19.90 -10.52 -10.90
C HIS A 318 21.26 -10.55 -10.18
N VAL A 319 21.34 -9.96 -8.99
CA VAL A 319 22.57 -9.88 -8.20
C VAL A 319 22.76 -11.12 -7.32
N VAL A 320 21.68 -11.59 -6.70
CA VAL A 320 21.74 -12.63 -5.67
C VAL A 320 21.83 -14.04 -6.25
N ARG A 321 21.18 -14.31 -7.39
CA ARG A 321 21.00 -15.67 -7.94
C ARG A 321 22.30 -16.44 -8.17
N THR A 322 23.36 -15.79 -8.59
CA THR A 322 24.64 -16.44 -8.91
C THR A 322 25.37 -17.01 -7.69
N SER A 323 25.05 -16.50 -6.49
CA SER A 323 25.60 -16.93 -5.21
C SER A 323 24.51 -17.08 -4.14
N PHE A 324 23.31 -17.47 -4.58
CA PHE A 324 22.12 -17.55 -3.72
C PHE A 324 22.35 -18.42 -2.47
N ALA A 325 22.88 -19.63 -2.65
CA ALA A 325 23.17 -20.52 -1.52
C ALA A 325 24.30 -20.03 -0.60
N GLU A 326 25.15 -19.08 -1.07
CA GLU A 326 26.18 -18.45 -0.23
C GLU A 326 25.58 -17.31 0.63
N HIS A 327 24.75 -16.47 0.01
CA HIS A 327 24.23 -15.26 0.66
C HIS A 327 22.91 -15.50 1.40
N MET A 328 22.09 -16.45 0.96
CA MET A 328 20.81 -16.80 1.57
C MET A 328 20.69 -18.34 1.74
N PRO A 329 21.59 -18.98 2.52
CA PRO A 329 21.65 -20.44 2.63
C PRO A 329 20.39 -21.07 3.19
N HIS A 330 19.70 -20.40 4.12
CA HIS A 330 18.48 -20.91 4.75
C HIS A 330 17.30 -20.82 3.79
N THR A 331 17.17 -19.72 3.08
CA THR A 331 16.15 -19.52 2.05
C THR A 331 16.37 -20.51 0.88
N ALA A 332 17.62 -20.64 0.42
CA ALA A 332 17.98 -21.61 -0.61
C ALA A 332 17.65 -23.04 -0.21
N ARG A 333 17.97 -23.45 1.03
CA ARG A 333 17.61 -24.77 1.57
C ARG A 333 16.10 -24.98 1.61
N PHE A 334 15.35 -24.00 2.10
CA PHE A 334 13.91 -24.11 2.21
C PHE A 334 13.26 -24.28 0.84
N PHE A 335 13.57 -23.41 -0.12
CA PHE A 335 12.98 -23.44 -1.46
C PHE A 335 13.61 -24.49 -2.40
N SER A 336 14.68 -25.19 -1.99
CA SER A 336 15.15 -26.38 -2.74
C SER A 336 14.10 -27.52 -2.75
N HIS A 337 13.13 -27.48 -1.84
CA HIS A 337 11.95 -28.35 -1.80
C HIS A 337 10.70 -27.69 -2.40
N GLY A 338 10.88 -26.80 -3.36
CA GLY A 338 9.81 -26.09 -4.04
C GLY A 338 10.22 -25.70 -5.47
N THR A 339 9.68 -24.62 -5.96
CA THR A 339 9.98 -24.06 -7.29
C THR A 339 10.60 -22.67 -7.15
N ILE A 340 11.71 -22.44 -7.84
CA ILE A 340 12.38 -21.14 -7.98
C ILE A 340 12.18 -20.67 -9.42
N PHE A 341 11.64 -19.47 -9.63
CA PHE A 341 11.44 -18.87 -10.94
C PHE A 341 12.66 -17.99 -11.28
N ASP A 342 13.61 -18.56 -12.06
CA ASP A 342 14.91 -17.90 -12.32
C ASP A 342 14.79 -16.68 -13.25
N GLN A 343 13.74 -16.62 -14.08
CA GLN A 343 13.48 -15.54 -15.03
C GLN A 343 12.21 -14.78 -14.66
N HIS A 344 12.16 -14.25 -13.41
CA HIS A 344 11.04 -13.45 -12.93
C HIS A 344 11.35 -11.96 -12.95
N TYR A 345 10.44 -11.17 -13.54
CA TYR A 345 10.66 -9.73 -13.73
C TYR A 345 9.52 -8.90 -13.13
N SER A 346 9.89 -7.89 -12.36
CA SER A 346 8.96 -6.84 -12.00
C SER A 346 8.63 -5.96 -13.22
N VAL A 347 7.37 -5.55 -13.31
CA VAL A 347 6.90 -4.61 -14.34
C VAL A 347 6.97 -3.15 -13.88
N HIS A 348 7.45 -2.93 -12.64
CA HIS A 348 7.58 -1.62 -12.02
C HIS A 348 8.85 -1.50 -11.19
N GLU A 349 9.28 -0.27 -10.92
CA GLU A 349 10.49 0.07 -10.17
C GLU A 349 10.22 0.50 -8.72
N TYR A 350 8.96 0.53 -8.29
CA TYR A 350 8.53 0.99 -6.97
C TYR A 350 7.46 0.09 -6.37
N THR A 351 7.51 -0.07 -5.06
CA THR A 351 6.55 -0.86 -4.27
C THR A 351 5.10 -0.42 -4.52
N TYR A 352 4.84 0.90 -4.46
CA TYR A 352 3.49 1.44 -4.60
C TYR A 352 2.82 1.09 -5.93
N LEU A 353 3.57 0.94 -7.02
CA LEU A 353 3.08 0.53 -8.34
C LEU A 353 3.01 -0.99 -8.48
N SER A 354 3.93 -1.70 -7.86
CA SER A 354 4.03 -3.16 -7.95
C SER A 354 2.91 -3.86 -7.19
N LEU A 355 2.56 -3.37 -6.00
CA LEU A 355 1.53 -3.99 -5.15
C LEU A 355 0.17 -4.12 -5.83
N PRO A 356 -0.40 -3.11 -6.51
CA PRO A 356 -1.65 -3.27 -7.27
C PRO A 356 -1.54 -4.32 -8.37
N THR A 357 -0.39 -4.43 -9.03
CA THR A 357 -0.14 -5.44 -10.06
C THR A 357 -0.11 -6.85 -9.44
N ILE A 358 0.58 -7.03 -8.32
CA ILE A 358 0.68 -8.31 -7.61
C ILE A 358 -0.70 -8.74 -7.08
N GLU A 359 -1.46 -7.80 -6.51
CA GLU A 359 -2.78 -8.08 -5.93
C GLU A 359 -3.88 -8.31 -6.98
N THR A 360 -3.68 -7.94 -8.25
CA THR A 360 -4.73 -8.05 -9.29
C THR A 360 -4.33 -8.82 -10.54
N GLY A 361 -3.03 -9.02 -10.78
CA GLY A 361 -2.52 -9.55 -12.04
C GLY A 361 -2.68 -8.58 -13.21
N MET A 362 -2.87 -7.27 -12.95
CA MET A 362 -3.15 -6.27 -13.97
C MET A 362 -2.00 -5.27 -14.07
N TYR A 363 -1.68 -4.89 -15.31
CA TYR A 363 -0.71 -3.83 -15.57
C TYR A 363 -1.25 -2.45 -15.15
N MET A 364 -0.36 -1.52 -14.89
CA MET A 364 -0.63 -0.14 -14.47
C MET A 364 -1.68 0.58 -15.35
N GLN A 365 -1.66 0.37 -16.66
CA GLN A 365 -2.65 1.00 -17.56
C GLN A 365 -4.09 0.54 -17.31
N HIS A 366 -4.29 -0.59 -16.64
CA HIS A 366 -5.60 -1.09 -16.24
C HIS A 366 -5.97 -0.65 -14.83
N THR A 367 -5.02 -0.72 -13.89
CA THR A 367 -5.26 -0.32 -12.50
C THR A 367 -5.45 1.19 -12.35
N GLY A 368 -4.87 1.99 -13.24
CA GLY A 368 -4.87 3.45 -13.17
C GLY A 368 -3.95 4.03 -12.11
N ILE A 369 -3.20 3.17 -11.39
CA ILE A 369 -2.26 3.60 -10.35
C ILE A 369 -0.89 3.75 -11.00
N SER A 370 -0.48 5.00 -11.27
CA SER A 370 0.72 5.32 -12.05
C SER A 370 1.88 5.90 -11.25
N ASN A 371 1.63 6.36 -10.02
CA ASN A 371 2.66 6.81 -9.08
C ASN A 371 2.07 6.97 -7.67
N GLU A 372 2.93 7.07 -6.67
CA GLU A 372 2.53 7.24 -5.26
C GLU A 372 1.93 8.61 -4.90
N TRP A 373 2.04 9.59 -5.79
CA TRP A 373 1.57 10.95 -5.60
C TRP A 373 0.14 11.18 -6.12
N THR A 374 -0.32 10.30 -7.02
CA THR A 374 -1.72 10.31 -7.44
C THR A 374 -2.52 9.47 -6.46
N ALA A 375 -3.48 10.07 -5.80
CA ALA A 375 -4.42 9.35 -4.95
C ALA A 375 -5.41 8.51 -5.80
N ALA A 376 -4.89 7.75 -6.74
CA ALA A 376 -5.67 6.80 -7.49
C ALA A 376 -5.93 5.58 -6.62
N GLU A 377 -7.17 5.16 -6.57
CA GLU A 377 -7.61 3.96 -5.88
C GLU A 377 -7.90 2.86 -6.89
N LEU A 378 -7.52 1.65 -6.55
CA LEU A 378 -7.78 0.47 -7.39
C LEU A 378 -9.28 0.35 -7.65
N PRO A 379 -9.74 0.31 -8.93
CA PRO A 379 -11.15 0.16 -9.25
C PRO A 379 -11.79 -1.03 -8.53
N ALA A 380 -13.03 -0.86 -8.06
CA ALA A 380 -13.71 -1.84 -7.21
C ALA A 380 -14.04 -3.16 -7.92
N ASP A 381 -14.13 -3.16 -9.24
CA ASP A 381 -14.36 -4.33 -10.08
C ASP A 381 -13.10 -5.21 -10.27
N TYR A 382 -11.91 -4.70 -9.96
CA TYR A 382 -10.71 -5.52 -9.84
C TYR A 382 -10.65 -6.17 -8.47
N ILE A 383 -11.02 -7.46 -8.41
CA ILE A 383 -10.97 -8.23 -7.18
C ILE A 383 -9.51 -8.56 -6.84
N THR A 384 -9.05 -8.16 -5.67
CA THR A 384 -7.68 -8.43 -5.20
C THR A 384 -7.50 -9.91 -4.82
N LEU A 385 -6.25 -10.37 -4.79
CA LEU A 385 -5.90 -11.72 -4.32
C LEU A 385 -6.40 -11.94 -2.89
N SER A 386 -6.17 -10.98 -2.02
CA SER A 386 -6.64 -11.03 -0.63
C SER A 386 -8.17 -11.11 -0.54
N GLU A 387 -8.92 -10.39 -1.38
CA GLU A 387 -10.39 -10.49 -1.46
C GLU A 387 -10.85 -11.88 -1.90
N ARG A 388 -10.18 -12.50 -2.88
CA ARG A 388 -10.50 -13.86 -3.31
C ARG A 388 -10.28 -14.90 -2.22
N LEU A 389 -9.13 -14.82 -1.56
CA LEU A 389 -8.78 -15.74 -0.48
C LEU A 389 -9.72 -15.57 0.72
N ARG A 390 -10.05 -14.33 1.07
CA ARG A 390 -11.06 -14.05 2.09
C ARG A 390 -12.44 -14.61 1.71
N ALA A 391 -12.88 -14.46 0.47
CA ALA A 391 -14.14 -15.01 -0.02
C ALA A 391 -14.19 -16.54 0.03
N GLN A 392 -13.03 -17.21 -0.04
CA GLN A 392 -12.90 -18.64 0.18
C GLN A 392 -13.00 -19.04 1.67
N GLY A 393 -13.03 -18.08 2.59
CA GLY A 393 -13.21 -18.30 4.02
C GLY A 393 -11.91 -18.37 4.84
N TYR A 394 -10.81 -17.87 4.29
CA TYR A 394 -9.60 -17.62 5.07
C TYR A 394 -9.75 -16.38 5.96
N THR A 395 -9.08 -16.39 7.09
CA THR A 395 -8.78 -15.18 7.85
C THR A 395 -7.55 -14.51 7.25
N THR A 396 -7.67 -13.25 6.88
CA THR A 396 -6.65 -12.55 6.10
C THR A 396 -5.99 -11.43 6.93
N THR A 397 -4.68 -11.52 7.10
CA THR A 397 -3.90 -10.53 7.86
C THR A 397 -2.69 -10.08 7.05
N TYR A 398 -2.44 -8.78 7.02
CA TYR A 398 -1.24 -8.21 6.43
C TYR A 398 -0.37 -7.55 7.51
N LEU A 399 0.87 -8.01 7.63
CA LEU A 399 1.91 -7.43 8.46
C LEU A 399 2.73 -6.49 7.58
N MET A 400 2.39 -5.20 7.64
CA MET A 400 2.93 -4.17 6.76
C MET A 400 4.02 -3.37 7.46
N ASN A 401 5.16 -3.27 6.84
CA ASN A 401 6.18 -2.32 7.27
C ASN A 401 5.91 -0.95 6.62
N GLY A 402 5.71 0.08 7.42
CA GLY A 402 5.47 1.45 6.95
C GLY A 402 4.09 1.77 6.36
N GLY A 403 3.27 0.77 6.05
CA GLY A 403 1.89 0.98 5.57
C GLY A 403 1.76 1.37 4.09
N ASP A 404 2.73 1.02 3.26
CA ASP A 404 2.68 1.32 1.82
C ASP A 404 1.44 0.72 1.16
N GLY A 405 0.80 1.53 0.33
CA GLY A 405 -0.37 1.11 -0.44
C GLY A 405 -1.69 1.02 0.33
N ILE A 406 -1.74 1.42 1.60
CA ILE A 406 -2.97 1.36 2.41
C ILE A 406 -4.14 2.14 1.78
N TYR A 407 -3.85 3.21 1.06
CA TYR A 407 -4.84 4.09 0.44
C TYR A 407 -5.14 3.80 -1.03
N ASN A 408 -4.42 2.88 -1.66
CA ASN A 408 -4.63 2.59 -3.08
C ASN A 408 -5.54 1.39 -3.35
N GLY A 409 -6.17 0.84 -2.32
CA GLY A 409 -7.16 -0.24 -2.42
C GLY A 409 -6.59 -1.66 -2.39
N ILE A 410 -5.26 -1.86 -2.33
CA ILE A 410 -4.67 -3.20 -2.27
C ILE A 410 -5.01 -3.95 -0.97
N THR A 411 -5.36 -3.22 0.08
CA THR A 411 -5.66 -3.80 1.39
C THR A 411 -7.10 -4.26 1.56
N ARG A 412 -7.97 -4.08 0.56
CA ARG A 412 -9.40 -4.33 0.64
C ARG A 412 -9.80 -5.74 1.09
N GLY A 413 -8.98 -6.73 0.80
CA GLY A 413 -9.26 -8.13 1.14
C GLY A 413 -8.85 -8.53 2.56
N TYR A 414 -8.10 -7.72 3.27
CA TYR A 414 -7.60 -8.10 4.60
C TYR A 414 -8.62 -7.79 5.69
N ASP A 415 -8.77 -8.71 6.65
CA ASP A 415 -9.57 -8.52 7.86
C ASP A 415 -8.79 -7.71 8.91
N ARG A 416 -7.46 -7.83 8.90
CA ARG A 416 -6.57 -7.17 9.83
C ARG A 416 -5.30 -6.67 9.16
N LEU A 417 -4.89 -5.45 9.48
CA LEU A 417 -3.62 -4.85 9.05
C LEU A 417 -2.81 -4.52 10.30
N VAL A 418 -1.63 -5.08 10.43
CA VAL A 418 -0.68 -4.73 11.49
C VAL A 418 0.43 -3.91 10.85
N ILE A 419 0.47 -2.61 11.15
CA ILE A 419 1.39 -1.67 10.53
C ILE A 419 2.45 -1.31 11.54
N THR A 420 3.68 -1.63 11.20
CA THR A 420 4.86 -1.38 12.03
C THR A 420 5.63 -0.16 11.54
N PRO A 421 6.51 0.39 12.37
CA PRO A 421 7.40 1.46 11.92
C PRO A 421 8.22 1.03 10.70
N TYR A 422 8.53 1.98 9.88
CA TYR A 422 9.27 1.81 8.62
C TYR A 422 10.66 1.14 8.77
N GLN A 423 11.23 1.13 9.96
CA GLN A 423 12.56 0.57 10.24
C GLN A 423 12.50 -0.75 11.02
N ASP A 424 11.37 -1.41 10.96
CA ASP A 424 11.23 -2.70 11.61
C ASP A 424 12.00 -3.78 10.85
N PHE A 425 12.72 -4.62 11.59
CA PHE A 425 13.60 -5.60 10.98
C PHE A 425 12.88 -6.93 10.73
N ALA A 426 13.39 -7.69 9.77
CA ALA A 426 12.87 -9.01 9.42
C ALA A 426 12.77 -9.98 10.63
N HIS A 427 13.64 -9.83 11.63
CA HIS A 427 13.56 -10.62 12.86
C HIS A 427 12.29 -10.35 13.65
N ASP A 428 11.90 -9.08 13.80
CA ASP A 428 10.69 -8.70 14.51
C ASP A 428 9.45 -9.17 13.73
N ALA A 429 9.50 -9.05 12.42
CA ALA A 429 8.44 -9.51 11.53
C ALA A 429 8.26 -11.04 11.58
N ALA A 430 9.34 -11.81 11.55
CA ALA A 430 9.29 -13.27 11.66
C ALA A 430 8.73 -13.70 13.03
N ASP A 431 9.15 -13.07 14.12
CA ASP A 431 8.64 -13.32 15.46
C ASP A 431 7.13 -13.01 15.57
N ARG A 432 6.66 -11.92 14.96
CA ARG A 432 5.21 -11.61 14.91
C ARG A 432 4.40 -12.67 14.17
N VAL A 433 4.90 -13.15 13.03
CA VAL A 433 4.23 -14.23 12.30
C VAL A 433 4.12 -15.47 13.17
N ILE A 434 5.20 -15.89 13.83
CA ILE A 434 5.21 -17.08 14.70
C ILE A 434 4.19 -16.90 15.84
N ARG A 435 4.25 -15.79 16.58
CA ARG A 435 3.29 -15.51 17.66
C ARG A 435 1.84 -15.46 17.18
N PHE A 436 1.61 -14.95 15.97
CA PHE A 436 0.28 -14.94 15.38
C PHE A 436 -0.22 -16.37 15.09
N LEU A 437 0.63 -17.22 14.52
CA LEU A 437 0.30 -18.62 14.24
C LEU A 437 0.09 -19.42 15.53
N GLU A 438 0.89 -19.19 16.56
CA GLU A 438 0.72 -19.80 17.90
C GLU A 438 -0.61 -19.38 18.56
N GLY A 439 -1.04 -18.13 18.33
CA GLY A 439 -2.32 -17.62 18.84
C GLY A 439 -3.55 -18.17 18.11
N MET A 440 -3.39 -18.63 16.87
CA MET A 440 -4.47 -19.09 15.99
C MET A 440 -4.13 -20.42 15.29
N PRO A 441 -3.70 -21.47 16.01
CA PRO A 441 -3.23 -22.72 15.40
C PRO A 441 -4.33 -23.48 14.65
N ASP A 442 -5.59 -23.29 15.04
CA ASP A 442 -6.75 -23.98 14.50
C ASP A 442 -7.53 -23.12 13.47
N VAL A 443 -6.90 -22.12 12.86
CA VAL A 443 -7.54 -21.22 11.88
C VAL A 443 -6.85 -21.34 10.54
N ASP A 444 -7.63 -21.35 9.45
CA ASP A 444 -7.07 -21.25 8.10
C ASP A 444 -6.69 -19.80 7.81
N ASN A 445 -5.39 -19.54 7.73
CA ASN A 445 -4.84 -18.19 7.65
C ASN A 445 -4.25 -17.86 6.28
N VAL A 446 -4.46 -16.63 5.83
CA VAL A 446 -3.63 -15.97 4.84
C VAL A 446 -2.86 -14.87 5.55
N LEU A 447 -1.55 -14.99 5.55
CA LEU A 447 -0.65 -13.99 6.10
C LEU A 447 0.19 -13.39 4.96
N SER A 448 0.17 -12.09 4.83
CA SER A 448 1.10 -11.35 3.98
C SER A 448 2.08 -10.59 4.86
N LEU A 449 3.36 -10.69 4.53
CA LEU A 449 4.47 -10.14 5.29
C LEU A 449 5.31 -9.26 4.37
N HIS A 450 5.58 -8.03 4.77
CA HIS A 450 6.43 -7.09 4.04
C HIS A 450 7.72 -6.84 4.81
N LEU A 451 8.86 -7.21 4.23
CA LEU A 451 10.21 -7.07 4.80
C LEU A 451 10.97 -5.98 4.04
N MET A 452 11.42 -4.95 4.75
CA MET A 452 12.06 -3.77 4.15
C MET A 452 13.57 -3.65 4.43
N ASP A 453 14.19 -4.66 5.04
CA ASP A 453 15.63 -4.58 5.41
C ASP A 453 16.55 -4.26 4.22
N ILE A 454 16.22 -4.76 3.03
CA ILE A 454 17.03 -4.61 1.82
C ILE A 454 16.73 -3.29 1.11
N HIS A 455 15.57 -2.71 1.33
CA HIS A 455 15.13 -1.49 0.67
C HIS A 455 16.06 -0.30 1.02
N PRO A 456 16.69 0.33 0.04
CA PRO A 456 17.58 1.45 0.28
C PRO A 456 16.76 2.75 0.39
N TRP A 457 16.79 3.38 1.55
CA TRP A 457 16.21 4.69 1.71
C TRP A 457 17.03 5.76 0.99
N SER A 458 16.36 6.57 0.17
CA SER A 458 16.94 7.79 -0.38
C SER A 458 17.38 8.71 0.77
N ASN A 459 18.58 9.26 0.70
CA ASN A 459 19.16 10.24 1.62
C ASN A 459 19.76 9.73 2.92
N ALA A 460 20.66 8.75 2.85
CA ALA A 460 21.61 8.44 3.93
C ALA A 460 20.98 7.96 5.26
N GLN A 461 19.71 7.61 5.29
CA GLN A 461 19.07 7.04 6.46
C GLN A 461 19.24 5.51 6.56
N PHE A 462 19.86 4.90 5.58
CA PHE A 462 20.37 3.57 5.76
C PHE A 462 21.36 3.64 6.93
N GLN A 463 20.90 3.34 8.11
CA GLN A 463 21.77 3.28 9.27
C GLN A 463 22.67 2.09 9.08
N VAL A 464 23.83 2.35 8.46
CA VAL A 464 24.83 1.31 8.25
C VAL A 464 25.20 0.77 9.62
N PRO A 465 24.89 -0.49 9.94
CA PRO A 465 25.13 -1.05 11.26
C PRO A 465 26.59 -0.91 11.66
N GLY A 466 26.84 -0.70 12.95
CA GLY A 466 28.20 -0.65 13.48
C GLY A 466 29.03 -1.86 13.06
N THR A 467 28.42 -3.04 12.98
CA THR A 467 29.03 -4.28 12.49
C THR A 467 29.56 -4.20 11.06
N VAL A 468 28.90 -3.48 10.18
CA VAL A 468 29.38 -3.23 8.79
C VAL A 468 30.52 -2.23 8.82
N GLN A 469 30.38 -1.14 9.59
CA GLN A 469 31.39 -0.10 9.69
C GLN A 469 32.71 -0.63 10.29
N MET A 470 32.63 -1.50 11.29
CA MET A 470 33.81 -2.11 11.93
C MET A 470 34.58 -3.04 11.00
N LYS A 471 33.91 -3.69 10.06
CA LYS A 471 34.54 -4.61 9.10
C LYS A 471 35.18 -3.90 7.91
N LEU A 472 34.79 -2.66 7.63
CA LEU A 472 35.20 -1.95 6.42
C LEU A 472 36.43 -1.07 6.71
N PRO A 473 37.58 -1.30 6.04
CA PRO A 473 38.76 -0.45 6.19
C PRO A 473 38.46 1.02 5.86
N LEU A 474 39.02 1.95 6.62
CA LEU A 474 38.81 3.38 6.46
C LEU A 474 39.03 3.85 5.02
N ALA A 475 40.09 3.35 4.37
CA ALA A 475 40.37 3.70 2.98
C ALA A 475 39.23 3.37 2.02
N LYS A 476 38.55 2.23 2.21
CA LYS A 476 37.36 1.84 1.42
C LYS A 476 36.14 2.69 1.74
N ARG A 477 36.01 3.17 2.99
CA ARG A 477 34.91 4.07 3.37
C ARG A 477 35.06 5.48 2.79
N LEU A 478 36.31 5.93 2.65
CA LEU A 478 36.62 7.27 2.13
C LEU A 478 36.77 7.28 0.60
N ALA A 479 36.98 6.14 -0.02
CA ALA A 479 36.94 6.03 -1.48
C ALA A 479 35.54 6.40 -1.95
N GLY A 480 35.42 7.54 -2.59
CA GLY A 480 34.18 7.93 -3.28
C GLY A 480 33.89 6.94 -4.44
N PRO A 481 32.67 6.93 -4.96
CA PRO A 481 32.38 6.18 -6.18
C PRO A 481 33.32 6.67 -7.29
N GLU A 482 33.91 5.73 -8.01
CA GLU A 482 34.84 6.00 -9.11
C GLU A 482 34.21 6.83 -10.22
N GLU A 483 32.88 6.75 -10.35
CA GLU A 483 32.07 7.59 -11.26
C GLU A 483 30.93 8.26 -10.50
N LYS A 484 30.51 9.43 -11.01
CA LYS A 484 29.30 10.13 -10.52
C LYS A 484 28.04 9.45 -11.09
N VAL A 485 27.83 8.22 -10.70
CA VAL A 485 26.60 7.50 -11.04
C VAL A 485 25.49 8.07 -10.19
N ALA A 486 24.52 8.70 -10.81
CA ALA A 486 23.32 9.15 -10.12
C ALA A 486 22.33 8.00 -10.04
N SER A 487 22.54 7.06 -9.10
CA SER A 487 21.42 6.23 -8.69
C SER A 487 20.41 7.15 -8.00
N PRO A 488 19.12 7.07 -8.33
CA PRO A 488 18.09 7.84 -7.63
C PRO A 488 18.00 7.45 -6.15
N TYR A 489 18.45 6.26 -5.77
CA TYR A 489 18.33 5.72 -4.43
C TYR A 489 19.64 5.79 -3.63
N LEU A 490 20.72 5.20 -4.13
CA LEU A 490 22.00 5.15 -3.42
C LEU A 490 23.18 5.24 -4.38
N LYS A 491 24.23 5.95 -3.93
CA LYS A 491 25.52 5.93 -4.63
C LYS A 491 26.16 4.55 -4.44
N PRO A 492 26.66 3.89 -5.49
CA PRO A 492 27.42 2.65 -5.36
C PRO A 492 28.74 2.92 -4.66
N SER A 493 28.74 2.79 -3.35
CA SER A 493 29.94 2.89 -2.51
C SER A 493 30.20 1.54 -1.84
N ALA A 494 31.47 1.28 -1.49
CA ALA A 494 31.80 0.06 -0.75
C ALA A 494 31.02 -0.08 0.56
N LEU A 495 30.64 1.04 1.18
CA LEU A 495 29.82 1.05 2.38
C LEU A 495 28.39 0.58 2.10
N ASN A 496 27.75 1.13 1.06
CA ASN A 496 26.37 0.78 0.69
C ASN A 496 26.29 -0.68 0.20
N GLN A 497 27.28 -1.14 -0.57
CA GLN A 497 27.35 -2.54 -0.99
C GLN A 497 27.52 -3.50 0.20
N ALA A 498 28.37 -3.15 1.15
CA ALA A 498 28.55 -3.97 2.36
C ALA A 498 27.30 -3.96 3.25
N ALA A 499 26.57 -2.83 3.32
CA ALA A 499 25.30 -2.73 4.01
C ALA A 499 24.21 -3.58 3.34
N PHE A 500 24.12 -3.54 2.02
CA PHE A 500 23.19 -4.37 1.26
C PHE A 500 23.36 -5.86 1.57
N TRP A 501 24.60 -6.38 1.46
CA TRP A 501 24.87 -7.78 1.78
C TRP A 501 24.59 -8.13 3.26
N HIS A 502 24.83 -7.19 4.15
CA HIS A 502 24.47 -7.36 5.57
C HIS A 502 22.95 -7.53 5.74
N CYS A 503 22.15 -6.72 5.05
CA CYS A 503 20.69 -6.80 5.09
C CYS A 503 20.17 -8.10 4.46
N VAL A 504 20.73 -8.52 3.32
CA VAL A 504 20.41 -9.83 2.70
C VAL A 504 20.66 -10.98 3.69
N HIS A 505 21.81 -10.97 4.37
CA HIS A 505 22.12 -11.97 5.39
C HIS A 505 21.19 -11.88 6.63
N ASN A 506 20.73 -10.69 7.00
CA ASN A 506 19.79 -10.52 8.11
C ASN A 506 18.42 -11.10 7.77
N VAL A 507 17.91 -10.80 6.57
CA VAL A 507 16.65 -11.37 6.07
C VAL A 507 16.71 -12.89 6.06
N ASP A 508 17.79 -13.47 5.51
CA ASP A 508 17.94 -14.94 5.46
C ASP A 508 17.95 -15.57 6.86
N ARG A 509 18.65 -14.96 7.82
CA ARG A 509 18.65 -15.44 9.23
C ARG A 509 17.28 -15.33 9.89
N ALA A 510 16.57 -14.23 9.67
CA ALA A 510 15.24 -14.04 10.20
C ALA A 510 14.26 -15.07 9.61
N LEU A 511 14.29 -15.25 8.29
CA LEU A 511 13.47 -16.24 7.61
C LEU A 511 13.82 -17.67 8.03
N SER A 512 15.07 -17.96 8.41
CA SER A 512 15.43 -19.29 8.91
C SER A 512 14.64 -19.71 10.15
N THR A 513 14.37 -18.76 11.06
CA THR A 513 13.55 -18.99 12.25
C THR A 513 12.11 -19.32 11.86
N LEU A 514 11.55 -18.55 10.94
CA LEU A 514 10.20 -18.77 10.43
C LEU A 514 10.08 -20.09 9.68
N PHE A 515 11.04 -20.41 8.81
CA PHE A 515 11.04 -21.66 8.04
C PHE A 515 11.19 -22.89 8.96
N SER A 516 12.04 -22.80 9.99
CA SER A 516 12.16 -23.87 10.98
C SER A 516 10.86 -24.08 11.73
N TYR A 517 10.18 -23.00 12.15
CA TYR A 517 8.86 -23.09 12.77
C TYR A 517 7.83 -23.77 11.86
N LEU A 518 7.80 -23.42 10.56
CA LEU A 518 6.91 -24.05 9.60
C LEU A 518 7.19 -25.54 9.44
N GLU A 519 8.48 -25.94 9.32
CA GLU A 519 8.89 -27.33 9.19
C GLU A 519 8.61 -28.17 10.45
N GLU A 520 8.56 -27.53 11.64
CA GLU A 520 8.25 -28.19 12.91
C GLU A 520 6.75 -28.36 13.16
N HIS A 521 5.92 -27.42 12.68
CA HIS A 521 4.50 -27.36 13.04
C HIS A 521 3.53 -27.68 11.90
N TYR A 522 3.99 -27.71 10.65
CA TYR A 522 3.17 -27.94 9.46
C TYR A 522 3.80 -28.98 8.55
N THR A 523 2.97 -29.76 7.87
CA THR A 523 3.43 -30.57 6.74
C THR A 523 3.41 -29.73 5.45
N PRO A 524 4.16 -30.12 4.39
CA PRO A 524 4.12 -29.38 3.12
C PRO A 524 2.72 -29.26 2.51
N GLU A 525 1.82 -30.18 2.81
CA GLU A 525 0.42 -30.17 2.35
C GLU A 525 -0.44 -29.14 3.09
N ASP A 526 -0.01 -28.72 4.28
CA ASP A 526 -0.74 -27.78 5.12
C ASP A 526 -0.58 -26.33 4.68
N TYR A 527 0.50 -26.00 3.97
CA TYR A 527 0.82 -24.62 3.62
C TYR A 527 1.12 -24.38 2.14
N LEU A 528 1.04 -23.12 1.76
CA LEU A 528 1.67 -22.57 0.57
C LEU A 528 2.48 -21.34 1.01
N VAL A 529 3.80 -21.39 0.84
CA VAL A 529 4.68 -20.25 1.04
C VAL A 529 5.07 -19.69 -0.33
N ASN A 530 4.82 -18.40 -0.50
CA ASN A 530 5.15 -17.63 -1.69
C ASN A 530 6.09 -16.49 -1.28
N LEU A 531 7.36 -16.53 -1.70
CA LEU A 531 8.32 -15.47 -1.48
C LEU A 531 8.58 -14.77 -2.81
N TYR A 532 8.43 -13.46 -2.81
CA TYR A 532 8.65 -12.63 -4.00
C TYR A 532 9.24 -11.27 -3.63
N SER A 533 9.77 -10.58 -4.64
CA SER A 533 10.16 -9.19 -4.54
C SER A 533 9.37 -8.36 -5.55
N ASP A 534 8.99 -7.19 -5.15
CA ASP A 534 8.22 -6.22 -5.92
C ASP A 534 9.04 -5.47 -6.96
N HIS A 535 10.29 -5.15 -6.63
CA HIS A 535 11.34 -4.59 -7.48
C HIS A 535 12.72 -4.92 -6.91
N GLY A 536 13.77 -4.53 -7.59
CA GLY A 536 15.14 -4.67 -7.12
C GLY A 536 15.73 -3.33 -6.68
N VAL A 537 17.08 -3.29 -6.60
CA VAL A 537 17.83 -2.09 -6.24
C VAL A 537 19.12 -2.00 -7.07
N PRO A 538 19.40 -0.86 -7.70
CA PRO A 538 20.52 -0.75 -8.65
C PRO A 538 21.85 -0.35 -7.96
N ILE A 539 22.17 -0.93 -6.79
CA ILE A 539 23.39 -0.61 -6.02
C ILE A 539 24.67 -0.99 -6.77
N PHE A 540 24.61 -2.05 -7.57
CA PHE A 540 25.75 -2.57 -8.31
C PHE A 540 25.73 -2.18 -9.79
N SER A 541 24.72 -1.44 -10.23
CA SER A 541 24.56 -1.05 -11.62
C SER A 541 25.57 0.04 -12.01
N PRO A 542 26.28 -0.13 -13.12
CA PRO A 542 27.10 0.92 -13.70
C PRO A 542 26.26 1.96 -14.50
N LYS A 543 24.96 1.72 -14.64
CA LYS A 543 24.05 2.54 -15.45
C LYS A 543 23.37 3.61 -14.61
N HIS A 544 23.03 4.74 -15.25
CA HIS A 544 22.34 5.87 -14.61
C HIS A 544 20.81 5.74 -14.64
N TYR A 545 20.29 4.63 -15.14
CA TYR A 545 18.85 4.44 -15.34
C TYR A 545 18.22 3.69 -14.17
N ILE A 546 17.00 4.07 -13.84
CA ILE A 546 16.16 3.33 -12.87
C ILE A 546 15.82 1.96 -13.45
N VAL A 547 15.44 1.91 -14.74
CA VAL A 547 15.06 0.67 -15.41
C VAL A 547 16.31 -0.08 -15.87
N ASP A 548 16.67 -1.11 -15.14
CA ASP A 548 17.81 -1.97 -15.40
C ASP A 548 17.49 -3.36 -14.81
N GLU A 549 18.24 -4.38 -15.18
CA GLU A 549 18.03 -5.75 -14.70
C GLU A 549 18.15 -5.87 -13.17
N GLN A 550 18.91 -5.00 -12.51
CA GLN A 550 18.99 -4.97 -11.03
C GLN A 550 17.71 -4.44 -10.38
N MET A 551 16.93 -3.65 -11.11
CA MET A 551 15.63 -3.19 -10.65
C MET A 551 14.49 -4.15 -11.02
N THR A 552 14.55 -4.74 -12.17
CA THR A 552 13.42 -5.49 -12.72
C THR A 552 13.54 -7.00 -12.59
N HIS A 553 14.74 -7.59 -12.59
CA HIS A 553 14.94 -9.02 -12.41
C HIS A 553 14.92 -9.36 -10.91
N THR A 554 13.75 -9.74 -10.41
CA THR A 554 13.41 -9.90 -8.99
C THR A 554 13.22 -11.37 -8.60
N ALA A 555 13.25 -11.65 -7.30
CA ALA A 555 13.08 -13.00 -6.80
C ALA A 555 11.61 -13.45 -6.81
N TRP A 556 11.37 -14.70 -7.19
CA TRP A 556 10.09 -15.39 -6.95
C TRP A 556 10.32 -16.89 -6.68
N MET A 557 9.76 -17.38 -5.58
CA MET A 557 9.91 -18.77 -5.14
C MET A 557 8.65 -19.24 -4.45
N MET A 558 8.30 -20.50 -4.63
CA MET A 558 7.13 -21.10 -4.00
C MET A 558 7.48 -22.45 -3.39
N ARG A 559 6.84 -22.81 -2.26
CA ARG A 559 6.93 -24.13 -1.65
C ARG A 559 5.61 -24.48 -0.96
N GLY A 560 5.23 -25.75 -1.01
CA GLY A 560 4.09 -26.31 -0.29
C GLY A 560 3.08 -27.00 -1.19
N ALA A 561 1.87 -27.15 -0.72
CA ALA A 561 0.83 -27.94 -1.38
C ALA A 561 0.60 -27.54 -2.85
N GLY A 562 0.79 -28.51 -3.74
CA GLY A 562 0.59 -28.33 -5.19
C GLY A 562 1.77 -27.68 -5.92
N VAL A 563 2.85 -27.34 -5.24
CA VAL A 563 4.06 -26.77 -5.85
C VAL A 563 5.04 -27.90 -6.18
N PRO A 564 5.52 -28.03 -7.42
CA PRO A 564 6.57 -28.99 -7.77
C PRO A 564 7.86 -28.76 -6.98
N GLU A 565 8.47 -29.84 -6.50
CA GLU A 565 9.70 -29.78 -5.70
C GLU A 565 10.97 -29.84 -6.55
N GLY A 566 12.01 -29.10 -6.13
CA GLY A 566 13.33 -29.16 -6.74
C GLY A 566 13.40 -28.58 -8.15
N ILE A 567 12.46 -27.69 -8.50
CA ILE A 567 12.37 -27.09 -9.83
C ILE A 567 13.02 -25.71 -9.83
N THR A 568 13.85 -25.48 -10.84
CA THR A 568 14.21 -24.12 -11.27
C THR A 568 13.53 -23.89 -12.61
N ALA A 569 12.55 -22.98 -12.64
CA ALA A 569 11.80 -22.65 -13.85
C ALA A 569 12.53 -21.55 -14.63
N ASP A 570 12.85 -21.84 -15.87
CA ASP A 570 13.55 -20.90 -16.78
C ASP A 570 12.58 -20.11 -17.67
N GLU A 571 11.28 -20.39 -17.57
CA GLU A 571 10.25 -19.62 -18.28
C GLU A 571 10.19 -18.20 -17.74
N MET A 572 10.05 -17.25 -18.68
CA MET A 572 9.89 -15.85 -18.33
C MET A 572 8.55 -15.61 -17.64
N THR A 573 8.62 -15.09 -16.44
CA THR A 573 7.47 -14.70 -15.63
C THR A 573 7.60 -13.26 -15.15
N SER A 574 6.52 -12.66 -14.71
CA SER A 574 6.52 -11.31 -14.17
C SER A 574 5.56 -11.15 -12.98
N THR A 575 5.60 -10.02 -12.32
CA THR A 575 4.75 -9.75 -11.15
C THR A 575 3.24 -9.87 -11.43
N VAL A 576 2.80 -9.76 -12.71
CA VAL A 576 1.40 -10.01 -13.08
C VAL A 576 1.01 -11.50 -12.99
N ASP A 577 1.98 -12.41 -13.04
CA ASP A 577 1.75 -13.86 -13.01
C ASP A 577 1.55 -14.40 -11.58
N ILE A 578 1.89 -13.60 -10.56
CA ILE A 578 1.73 -14.01 -9.15
C ILE A 578 0.25 -14.25 -8.83
N TYR A 579 -0.62 -13.30 -9.17
CA TYR A 579 -2.05 -13.40 -8.90
C TYR A 579 -2.73 -14.64 -9.51
N PRO A 580 -2.60 -14.96 -10.80
CA PRO A 580 -3.25 -16.14 -11.38
C PRO A 580 -2.63 -17.47 -10.94
N THR A 581 -1.43 -17.44 -10.34
CA THR A 581 -0.74 -18.64 -9.85
C THR A 581 -1.20 -19.05 -8.46
N LEU A 582 -1.58 -18.09 -7.61
CA LEU A 582 -2.05 -18.28 -6.24
C LEU A 582 -3.55 -18.48 -6.16
#